data_9735ec804cf6136bc98982a187fb0a06
#
_entry.id   9735ec804cf6136bc98982a187fb0a06
#
_cell.length_a   1.000
_cell.length_b   1.000
_cell.length_c   1.000
_cell.angle_alpha   90.00
_cell.angle_beta   90.00
_cell.angle_gamma   90.00
#
_symmetry.space_group_name_H-M   'P 1'
#
loop_
_entity.id
_entity.type
_entity.pdbx_description
1 polymer ?
#
loop_
_entity_poly.entity_id
_entity_poly.type
_entity_poly.pdbx_seq_one_letter_code
_entity_poly.pdbx_strand_id
1 'polypeptide(L)'
;QNGGEGAPFAFDDRIEPHFGAAERRHQEPPMDDYGDDGGAAAGRSYHVEARAPDPRPGRRIEEERQPSLLPGASYQLPHLRLLAAAKEKAKTAAMSAESLEQNARLLEGVLEDFGVKGEIINVRPGPVVTLYELEPAPGIKSSRVIGLADDIARSMSAVAARVAVVPGRNVIGIELPNAVREMVFLREILASLDYERSKARLPLVLGKTIGGEPVIADLARMPHLLIAG
;
A
#
# COMPACT_ATOMS: atom_id res chain seq x y z
N GLN A 1 63.83 30.70 -7.17
CA GLN A 1 64.66 29.50 -7.34
C GLN A 1 63.85 28.26 -7.03
N ASN A 2 63.80 27.37 -8.02
CA ASN A 2 63.25 25.97 -8.02
C ASN A 2 61.73 25.86 -7.86
N GLY A 3 60.94 25.57 -8.86
CA GLY A 3 61.13 24.68 -10.00
C GLY A 3 60.73 23.23 -9.62
N GLY A 4 59.48 22.90 -9.81
CA GLY A 4 58.97 21.55 -9.59
C GLY A 4 57.70 21.32 -10.44
N GLU A 5 57.93 21.08 -11.74
CA GLU A 5 56.92 20.58 -12.65
C GLU A 5 56.53 19.16 -12.29
N GLY A 6 55.30 18.94 -11.91
CA GLY A 6 54.69 17.61 -11.75
C GLY A 6 54.11 17.16 -13.08
N ALA A 7 54.69 16.10 -13.66
CA ALA A 7 54.27 15.47 -14.89
C ALA A 7 52.87 14.82 -14.73
N PRO A 8 52.05 14.74 -15.82
CA PRO A 8 50.74 14.10 -15.80
C PRO A 8 50.87 12.60 -15.80
N PHE A 9 50.08 11.95 -14.95
CA PHE A 9 49.93 10.49 -14.89
C PHE A 9 49.33 10.00 -16.19
N ALA A 10 50.11 9.18 -16.91
CA ALA A 10 49.63 8.37 -18.02
C ALA A 10 48.78 7.22 -17.52
N PHE A 11 47.54 7.10 -18.00
CA PHE A 11 46.70 5.93 -17.81
C PHE A 11 47.23 4.79 -18.66
N ASP A 12 47.59 3.73 -18.02
CA ASP A 12 48.06 2.48 -18.56
C ASP A 12 46.91 1.71 -19.25
N ASP A 13 47.15 1.33 -20.51
CA ASP A 13 46.25 0.50 -21.33
C ASP A 13 46.04 -0.85 -20.68
N ARG A 14 44.90 -1.07 -20.04
CA ARG A 14 44.53 -2.37 -19.52
C ARG A 14 44.05 -3.28 -20.67
N ILE A 15 44.81 -4.28 -20.91
CA ILE A 15 44.56 -5.44 -21.77
C ILE A 15 43.24 -6.07 -21.36
N GLU A 16 42.24 -6.03 -22.24
CA GLU A 16 40.99 -6.79 -22.08
C GLU A 16 41.25 -8.28 -22.26
N PRO A 17 40.79 -9.18 -21.38
CA PRO A 17 40.92 -10.60 -21.58
C PRO A 17 39.97 -11.08 -22.68
N HIS A 18 40.51 -11.55 -23.77
CA HIS A 18 39.79 -12.30 -24.82
C HIS A 18 39.30 -13.65 -24.26
N PHE A 19 37.99 -13.74 -23.99
CA PHE A 19 37.37 -15.05 -23.80
C PHE A 19 37.11 -15.69 -25.16
N GLY A 20 37.97 -16.64 -25.51
CA GLY A 20 37.76 -17.51 -26.68
C GLY A 20 36.47 -18.30 -26.51
N ALA A 21 35.58 -18.18 -27.48
CA ALA A 21 34.37 -18.99 -27.60
C ALA A 21 34.75 -20.47 -27.85
N ALA A 22 34.70 -21.28 -26.80
CA ALA A 22 34.71 -22.72 -26.92
C ALA A 22 33.23 -23.16 -27.10
N GLU A 23 32.85 -23.47 -28.34
CA GLU A 23 31.60 -24.17 -28.63
C GLU A 23 31.62 -25.56 -27.97
N ARG A 24 31.07 -25.65 -26.77
CA ARG A 24 30.64 -26.92 -26.19
C ARG A 24 29.20 -27.16 -26.62
N ARG A 25 29.00 -28.07 -27.55
CA ARG A 25 27.71 -28.69 -27.80
C ARG A 25 27.28 -29.38 -26.52
N HIS A 26 26.38 -28.73 -25.76
CA HIS A 26 25.63 -29.41 -24.73
C HIS A 26 24.65 -30.36 -25.42
N GLN A 27 24.93 -31.66 -25.35
CA GLN A 27 23.92 -32.68 -25.51
C GLN A 27 22.96 -32.53 -24.31
N GLU A 28 21.73 -32.11 -24.58
CA GLU A 28 20.66 -32.15 -23.62
C GLU A 28 20.41 -33.59 -23.19
N PRO A 29 20.37 -33.93 -21.91
CA PRO A 29 19.93 -35.24 -21.47
C PRO A 29 18.45 -35.43 -21.87
N PRO A 30 17.99 -36.68 -22.14
CA PRO A 30 16.60 -36.93 -22.46
C PRO A 30 15.73 -36.43 -21.30
N MET A 31 14.71 -35.62 -21.62
CA MET A 31 13.66 -35.24 -20.69
C MET A 31 12.96 -36.52 -20.25
N ASP A 32 13.21 -36.95 -19.03
CA ASP A 32 12.33 -37.90 -18.36
C ASP A 32 10.98 -37.23 -18.26
N ASP A 33 9.99 -37.87 -18.84
CA ASP A 33 8.56 -37.56 -18.75
C ASP A 33 8.13 -37.66 -17.28
N TYR A 34 8.34 -36.55 -16.53
CA TYR A 34 7.71 -36.37 -15.23
C TYR A 34 6.23 -36.19 -15.52
N GLY A 35 5.49 -37.28 -15.35
CA GLY A 35 4.05 -37.28 -15.38
C GLY A 35 3.53 -36.04 -14.70
N ASP A 36 2.77 -35.25 -15.46
CA ASP A 36 1.94 -34.15 -14.99
C ASP A 36 0.91 -34.72 -13.98
N ASP A 37 1.34 -34.91 -12.73
CA ASP A 37 0.43 -35.00 -11.60
C ASP A 37 -0.17 -33.62 -11.39
N GLY A 38 -0.95 -33.19 -12.38
CA GLY A 38 -1.84 -32.05 -12.32
C GLY A 38 -2.90 -32.28 -11.24
N GLY A 39 -2.46 -32.34 -10.00
CA GLY A 39 -3.30 -32.05 -8.86
C GLY A 39 -3.79 -30.63 -9.05
N ALA A 40 -4.95 -30.50 -9.72
CA ALA A 40 -5.71 -29.27 -9.78
C ALA A 40 -5.85 -28.77 -8.35
N ALA A 41 -5.00 -27.84 -7.95
CA ALA A 41 -5.22 -27.06 -6.74
C ALA A 41 -6.58 -26.41 -6.97
N ALA A 42 -7.62 -27.02 -6.37
CA ALA A 42 -8.98 -26.51 -6.37
C ALA A 42 -8.86 -25.03 -6.03
N GLY A 43 -9.20 -24.18 -7.00
CA GLY A 43 -8.90 -22.76 -6.94
C GLY A 43 -9.54 -22.17 -5.68
N ARG A 44 -8.72 -21.95 -4.65
CA ARG A 44 -9.14 -21.21 -3.45
C ARG A 44 -9.50 -19.83 -3.92
N SER A 45 -10.75 -19.46 -3.77
CA SER A 45 -11.21 -18.09 -4.05
C SER A 45 -11.01 -17.27 -2.78
N TYR A 46 -10.13 -16.29 -2.86
CA TYR A 46 -9.96 -15.29 -1.80
C TYR A 46 -11.12 -14.29 -1.85
N HIS A 47 -11.63 -13.90 -0.70
CA HIS A 47 -12.60 -12.83 -0.66
C HIS A 47 -11.89 -11.48 -0.79
N VAL A 48 -11.87 -10.94 -2.02
CA VAL A 48 -11.33 -9.59 -2.27
C VAL A 48 -12.45 -8.59 -2.05
N GLU A 49 -12.35 -7.80 -0.98
CA GLU A 49 -13.31 -6.74 -0.70
C GLU A 49 -13.18 -5.61 -1.74
N ALA A 50 -14.33 -5.10 -2.18
CA ALA A 50 -14.34 -3.90 -3.01
C ALA A 50 -13.80 -2.71 -2.20
N ARG A 51 -12.92 -1.92 -2.84
CA ARG A 51 -12.42 -0.69 -2.25
C ARG A 51 -13.58 0.26 -1.93
N ALA A 52 -13.46 1.00 -0.81
CA ALA A 52 -14.42 2.04 -0.48
C ALA A 52 -14.53 3.07 -1.62
N PRO A 53 -15.76 3.46 -2.02
CA PRO A 53 -15.96 4.46 -3.06
C PRO A 53 -15.38 5.81 -2.61
N ASP A 54 -14.98 6.62 -3.59
CA ASP A 54 -14.50 7.97 -3.29
C ASP A 54 -15.59 8.78 -2.57
N PRO A 55 -15.20 9.67 -1.64
CA PRO A 55 -16.15 10.50 -0.91
C PRO A 55 -17.02 11.31 -1.88
N ARG A 56 -18.34 11.31 -1.65
CA ARG A 56 -19.26 12.08 -2.49
C ARG A 56 -19.04 13.57 -2.28
N PRO A 57 -19.04 14.39 -3.34
CA PRO A 57 -18.91 15.83 -3.22
C PRO A 57 -20.07 16.44 -2.42
N GLY A 58 -19.75 17.36 -1.52
CA GLY A 58 -20.69 18.12 -0.74
C GLY A 58 -21.16 19.39 -1.45
N ARG A 59 -22.14 20.09 -0.86
CA ARG A 59 -22.72 21.32 -1.39
C ARG A 59 -21.74 22.48 -1.44
N ARG A 60 -20.83 22.54 -0.49
CA ARG A 60 -19.83 23.61 -0.39
C ARG A 60 -19.01 23.78 -1.67
N ILE A 61 -18.68 22.70 -2.37
CA ILE A 61 -17.99 22.80 -3.68
C ILE A 61 -18.83 23.54 -4.71
N GLU A 62 -20.14 23.28 -4.72
CA GLU A 62 -21.07 23.91 -5.66
C GLU A 62 -21.28 25.39 -5.31
N GLU A 63 -21.46 25.70 -4.04
CA GLU A 63 -21.58 27.07 -3.53
C GLU A 63 -20.31 27.91 -3.81
N GLU A 64 -19.11 27.34 -3.65
CA GLU A 64 -17.86 28.02 -3.98
C GLU A 64 -17.62 28.21 -5.49
N ARG A 65 -18.31 27.45 -6.36
CA ARG A 65 -18.28 27.63 -7.83
C ARG A 65 -19.11 28.83 -8.28
N GLN A 66 -20.15 29.18 -7.50
CA GLN A 66 -21.02 30.31 -7.77
C GLN A 66 -20.79 31.40 -6.70
N PRO A 67 -19.84 32.32 -6.88
CA PRO A 67 -19.60 33.37 -5.91
C PRO A 67 -20.86 34.22 -5.76
N SER A 68 -21.33 34.41 -4.53
CA SER A 68 -22.44 35.33 -4.26
C SER A 68 -22.00 36.74 -4.63
N LEU A 69 -22.81 37.41 -5.46
CA LEU A 69 -22.61 38.82 -5.83
C LEU A 69 -23.04 39.77 -4.73
N LEU A 70 -23.69 39.27 -3.67
CA LEU A 70 -24.10 40.08 -2.53
C LEU A 70 -23.01 40.05 -1.45
N PRO A 71 -22.46 41.20 -1.04
CA PRO A 71 -21.52 41.26 0.06
C PRO A 71 -22.26 40.94 1.35
N GLY A 72 -22.17 39.69 1.79
CA GLY A 72 -22.68 39.26 3.09
C GLY A 72 -21.75 39.76 4.21
N ALA A 73 -22.31 40.39 5.24
CA ALA A 73 -21.56 40.83 6.44
C ALA A 73 -21.13 39.65 7.36
N SER A 74 -21.19 38.42 6.89
CA SER A 74 -20.86 37.22 7.66
C SER A 74 -19.43 36.76 7.40
N TYR A 75 -18.81 36.21 8.43
CA TYR A 75 -17.49 35.58 8.33
C TYR A 75 -17.51 34.50 7.24
N GLN A 76 -16.60 34.60 6.28
CA GLN A 76 -16.43 33.62 5.22
C GLN A 76 -15.26 32.70 5.55
N LEU A 77 -15.52 31.39 5.53
CA LEU A 77 -14.46 30.40 5.63
C LEU A 77 -13.52 30.48 4.44
N PRO A 78 -12.22 30.16 4.63
CA PRO A 78 -11.28 30.06 3.52
C PRO A 78 -11.78 29.11 2.43
N HIS A 79 -11.67 29.51 1.17
CA HIS A 79 -12.13 28.70 0.05
C HIS A 79 -11.34 27.38 -0.06
N LEU A 80 -12.03 26.29 -0.38
CA LEU A 80 -11.39 24.97 -0.60
C LEU A 80 -10.41 24.98 -1.78
N ARG A 81 -10.54 25.93 -2.71
CA ARG A 81 -9.59 26.11 -3.84
C ARG A 81 -8.17 26.47 -3.42
N LEU A 82 -7.97 26.93 -2.18
CA LEU A 82 -6.64 27.18 -1.62
C LEU A 82 -5.87 25.87 -1.34
N LEU A 83 -6.58 24.76 -1.24
CA LEU A 83 -6.00 23.43 -1.09
C LEU A 83 -5.81 22.76 -2.44
N ALA A 84 -4.76 21.95 -2.56
CA ALA A 84 -4.49 21.19 -3.78
C ALA A 84 -5.69 20.31 -4.14
N ALA A 85 -6.12 20.37 -5.41
CA ALA A 85 -7.13 19.47 -5.91
C ALA A 85 -6.55 18.06 -6.07
N ALA A 86 -7.34 17.04 -5.77
CA ALA A 86 -7.02 15.70 -6.20
C ALA A 86 -6.89 15.74 -7.73
N LYS A 87 -5.72 15.41 -8.25
CA LYS A 87 -5.56 15.19 -9.69
C LYS A 87 -6.55 14.09 -10.05
N GLU A 88 -7.28 14.27 -11.16
CA GLU A 88 -8.07 13.15 -11.69
C GLU A 88 -7.18 11.94 -11.65
N LYS A 89 -7.59 10.94 -10.87
CA LYS A 89 -6.83 9.70 -10.77
C LYS A 89 -6.66 9.25 -12.22
N ALA A 90 -5.45 9.43 -12.77
CA ALA A 90 -5.08 8.55 -13.83
C ALA A 90 -5.59 7.21 -13.32
N LYS A 91 -6.43 6.50 -14.08
CA LYS A 91 -6.90 5.16 -13.75
C LYS A 91 -5.65 4.30 -13.59
N THR A 92 -4.92 4.61 -12.54
CA THR A 92 -3.74 3.89 -12.07
C THR A 92 -4.34 2.56 -11.80
N ALA A 93 -3.90 1.57 -12.56
CA ALA A 93 -4.45 0.25 -12.56
C ALA A 93 -4.71 -0.14 -11.10
N ALA A 94 -5.97 -0.02 -10.70
CA ALA A 94 -6.41 -0.61 -9.44
C ALA A 94 -5.88 -2.02 -9.56
N MET A 95 -5.08 -2.46 -8.58
CA MET A 95 -4.55 -3.82 -8.60
C MET A 95 -5.73 -4.71 -8.93
N SER A 96 -5.65 -5.44 -10.03
CA SER A 96 -6.78 -6.28 -10.45
C SER A 96 -7.06 -7.29 -9.35
N ALA A 97 -8.29 -7.73 -9.19
CA ALA A 97 -8.63 -8.76 -8.22
C ALA A 97 -7.69 -9.98 -8.36
N GLU A 98 -7.35 -10.33 -9.58
CA GLU A 98 -6.40 -11.40 -9.90
C GLU A 98 -5.00 -11.15 -9.35
N SER A 99 -4.47 -9.91 -9.44
CA SER A 99 -3.18 -9.56 -8.84
C SER A 99 -3.22 -9.62 -7.32
N LEU A 100 -4.33 -9.23 -6.71
CA LEU A 100 -4.51 -9.30 -5.26
C LEU A 100 -4.56 -10.75 -4.78
N GLU A 101 -5.27 -11.61 -5.50
CA GLU A 101 -5.30 -13.06 -5.22
C GLU A 101 -3.93 -13.70 -5.38
N GLN A 102 -3.20 -13.33 -6.43
CA GLN A 102 -1.85 -13.83 -6.67
C GLN A 102 -0.90 -13.43 -5.53
N ASN A 103 -0.98 -12.18 -5.07
CA ASN A 103 -0.21 -11.72 -3.92
C ASN A 103 -0.61 -12.43 -2.62
N ALA A 104 -1.90 -12.74 -2.45
CA ALA A 104 -2.37 -13.49 -1.29
C ALA A 104 -1.77 -14.91 -1.27
N ARG A 105 -1.78 -15.62 -2.40
CA ARG A 105 -1.16 -16.95 -2.54
C ARG A 105 0.34 -16.91 -2.26
N LEU A 106 1.02 -15.90 -2.80
CA LEU A 106 2.46 -15.72 -2.56
C LEU A 106 2.73 -15.50 -1.06
N LEU A 107 1.91 -14.67 -0.39
CA LEU A 107 2.04 -14.41 1.04
C LEU A 107 1.77 -15.67 1.88
N GLU A 108 0.78 -16.49 1.52
CA GLU A 108 0.54 -17.79 2.17
C GLU A 108 1.75 -18.71 2.05
N GLY A 109 2.33 -18.82 0.85
CA GLY A 109 3.55 -19.61 0.64
C GLY A 109 4.73 -19.13 1.50
N VAL A 110 4.94 -17.81 1.55
CA VAL A 110 5.97 -17.20 2.41
C VAL A 110 5.73 -17.53 3.90
N LEU A 111 4.49 -17.47 4.37
CA LEU A 111 4.14 -17.82 5.75
C LEU A 111 4.37 -19.31 6.04
N GLU A 112 4.03 -20.20 5.10
CA GLU A 112 4.29 -21.63 5.21
C GLU A 112 5.78 -21.95 5.28
N ASP A 113 6.61 -21.28 4.48
CA ASP A 113 8.07 -21.40 4.50
C ASP A 113 8.66 -21.05 5.89
N PHE A 114 8.06 -20.09 6.59
CA PHE A 114 8.41 -19.73 7.98
C PHE A 114 7.69 -20.61 9.02
N GLY A 115 6.97 -21.64 8.59
CA GLY A 115 6.26 -22.58 9.46
C GLY A 115 5.04 -21.95 10.14
N VAL A 116 4.45 -20.93 9.57
CA VAL A 116 3.17 -20.35 9.96
C VAL A 116 2.09 -20.93 9.05
N LYS A 117 1.24 -21.80 9.63
CA LYS A 117 0.09 -22.36 8.94
C LYS A 117 -1.14 -21.50 9.19
N GLY A 118 -1.93 -21.28 8.16
CA GLY A 118 -3.17 -20.49 8.21
C GLY A 118 -3.68 -20.20 6.81
N GLU A 119 -4.79 -19.50 6.71
CA GLU A 119 -5.42 -19.14 5.44
C GLU A 119 -5.70 -17.64 5.40
N ILE A 120 -5.47 -17.01 4.24
CA ILE A 120 -5.88 -15.62 4.02
C ILE A 120 -7.36 -15.64 3.65
N ILE A 121 -8.21 -15.17 4.56
CA ILE A 121 -9.66 -15.18 4.38
C ILE A 121 -10.17 -13.94 3.64
N ASN A 122 -9.54 -12.77 3.85
CA ASN A 122 -9.94 -11.52 3.23
C ASN A 122 -8.73 -10.73 2.74
N VAL A 123 -8.92 -10.04 1.63
CA VAL A 123 -7.98 -9.07 1.06
C VAL A 123 -8.68 -7.73 0.90
N ARG A 124 -8.18 -6.70 1.57
CA ARG A 124 -8.76 -5.35 1.56
C ARG A 124 -7.78 -4.37 0.91
N PRO A 125 -7.98 -4.04 -0.36
CA PRO A 125 -7.13 -3.06 -1.04
C PRO A 125 -7.44 -1.64 -0.57
N GLY A 126 -6.42 -0.93 -0.13
CA GLY A 126 -6.51 0.48 0.26
C GLY A 126 -5.74 1.41 -0.68
N PRO A 127 -5.76 2.73 -0.41
CA PRO A 127 -5.05 3.71 -1.25
C PRO A 127 -3.52 3.63 -1.15
N VAL A 128 -3.00 3.19 -0.01
CA VAL A 128 -1.55 3.18 0.28
C VAL A 128 -1.05 1.79 0.55
N VAL A 129 -1.81 0.99 1.30
CA VAL A 129 -1.48 -0.37 1.70
C VAL A 129 -2.64 -1.31 1.38
N THR A 130 -2.35 -2.58 1.21
CA THR A 130 -3.34 -3.65 1.14
C THR A 130 -3.26 -4.45 2.43
N LEU A 131 -4.41 -4.68 3.06
CA LEU A 131 -4.54 -5.49 4.26
C LEU A 131 -4.94 -6.92 3.88
N TYR A 132 -4.13 -7.88 4.29
CA TYR A 132 -4.40 -9.32 4.21
C TYR A 132 -4.79 -9.83 5.59
N GLU A 133 -5.97 -10.43 5.72
CA GLU A 133 -6.45 -10.99 6.99
C GLU A 133 -6.14 -12.49 7.02
N LEU A 134 -5.14 -12.86 7.80
CA LEU A 134 -4.73 -14.26 8.01
C LEU A 134 -5.53 -14.86 9.17
N GLU A 135 -6.22 -15.94 8.94
CA GLU A 135 -6.74 -16.83 10.00
C GLU A 135 -5.67 -17.89 10.33
N PRO A 136 -5.00 -17.79 11.49
CA PRO A 136 -3.95 -18.73 11.83
C PRO A 136 -4.52 -20.09 12.19
N ALA A 137 -3.84 -21.16 11.81
CA ALA A 137 -4.20 -22.51 12.25
C ALA A 137 -4.10 -22.65 13.78
N PRO A 138 -4.90 -23.56 14.38
CA PRO A 138 -4.83 -23.82 15.82
C PRO A 138 -3.41 -24.08 16.30
N GLY A 139 -3.01 -23.43 17.39
CA GLY A 139 -1.68 -23.56 17.99
C GLY A 139 -0.64 -22.56 17.48
N ILE A 140 -0.91 -21.77 16.46
CA ILE A 140 -0.04 -20.69 16.01
C ILE A 140 -0.21 -19.47 16.93
N LYS A 141 0.91 -19.03 17.52
CA LYS A 141 0.93 -17.82 18.38
C LYS A 141 1.03 -16.57 17.52
N SER A 142 0.18 -15.58 17.76
CA SER A 142 0.21 -14.29 17.05
C SER A 142 1.56 -13.57 17.17
N SER A 143 2.23 -13.67 18.31
CA SER A 143 3.56 -13.10 18.52
C SER A 143 4.62 -13.66 17.55
N ARG A 144 4.49 -14.93 17.14
CA ARG A 144 5.37 -15.53 16.14
C ARG A 144 5.17 -14.85 14.77
N VAL A 145 3.94 -14.64 14.36
CA VAL A 145 3.62 -13.99 13.07
C VAL A 145 4.07 -12.53 13.08
N ILE A 146 3.82 -11.82 14.20
CA ILE A 146 4.26 -10.43 14.38
C ILE A 146 5.79 -10.31 14.28
N GLY A 147 6.53 -11.27 14.87
CA GLY A 147 7.99 -11.27 14.81
C GLY A 147 8.57 -11.51 13.42
N LEU A 148 7.77 -11.98 12.45
CA LEU A 148 8.19 -12.24 11.08
C LEU A 148 7.97 -11.03 10.13
N ALA A 149 7.56 -9.87 10.64
CA ALA A 149 7.22 -8.72 9.80
C ALA A 149 8.34 -8.35 8.81
N ASP A 150 9.58 -8.28 9.26
CA ASP A 150 10.73 -7.94 8.41
C ASP A 150 11.05 -9.05 7.38
N ASP A 151 10.90 -10.31 7.78
CA ASP A 151 11.11 -11.45 6.89
C ASP A 151 10.03 -11.53 5.81
N ILE A 152 8.78 -11.27 6.18
CA ILE A 152 7.66 -11.16 5.24
C ILE A 152 7.92 -10.01 4.26
N ALA A 153 8.30 -8.82 4.75
CA ALA A 153 8.62 -7.68 3.90
C ALA A 153 9.69 -8.03 2.87
N ARG A 154 10.79 -8.66 3.31
CA ARG A 154 11.89 -9.09 2.45
C ARG A 154 11.42 -10.09 1.40
N SER A 155 10.68 -11.14 1.80
CA SER A 155 10.23 -12.21 0.89
C SER A 155 9.19 -11.71 -0.13
N MET A 156 8.34 -10.75 0.28
CA MET A 156 7.35 -10.10 -0.59
C MET A 156 7.93 -8.94 -1.41
N SER A 157 9.25 -8.68 -1.33
CA SER A 157 9.89 -7.51 -1.97
C SER A 157 9.24 -6.17 -1.61
N ALA A 158 8.67 -6.08 -0.41
CA ALA A 158 8.04 -4.87 0.11
C ALA A 158 9.03 -4.04 0.94
N VAL A 159 8.84 -2.72 0.98
CA VAL A 159 9.68 -1.81 1.78
C VAL A 159 9.57 -2.08 3.28
N ALA A 160 8.36 -2.46 3.73
CA ALA A 160 8.07 -2.83 5.11
C ALA A 160 6.79 -3.66 5.14
N ALA A 161 6.58 -4.44 6.20
CA ALA A 161 5.31 -5.08 6.50
C ALA A 161 4.90 -4.71 7.92
N ARG A 162 3.61 -4.50 8.14
CA ARG A 162 3.06 -4.32 9.47
C ARG A 162 2.15 -5.49 9.79
N VAL A 163 2.42 -6.15 10.91
CA VAL A 163 1.64 -7.30 11.35
C VAL A 163 1.03 -6.99 12.71
N ALA A 164 -0.28 -7.11 12.83
CA ALA A 164 -1.02 -6.82 14.05
C ALA A 164 -2.23 -7.73 14.21
N VAL A 165 -2.61 -8.02 15.44
CA VAL A 165 -3.86 -8.74 15.74
C VAL A 165 -5.05 -7.81 15.51
N VAL A 166 -6.09 -8.30 14.84
CA VAL A 166 -7.34 -7.54 14.65
C VAL A 166 -8.22 -7.73 15.89
N PRO A 167 -8.54 -6.65 16.64
CA PRO A 167 -9.36 -6.75 17.85
C PRO A 167 -10.74 -7.36 17.57
N GLY A 168 -11.18 -8.28 18.43
CA GLY A 168 -12.50 -8.89 18.34
C GLY A 168 -12.67 -9.97 17.28
N ARG A 169 -11.61 -10.33 16.55
CA ARG A 169 -11.62 -11.39 15.52
C ARG A 169 -10.42 -12.33 15.71
N ASN A 170 -10.58 -13.59 15.32
CA ASN A 170 -9.47 -14.56 15.33
C ASN A 170 -8.63 -14.44 14.05
N VAL A 171 -8.19 -13.23 13.73
CA VAL A 171 -7.38 -12.97 12.54
C VAL A 171 -6.20 -12.06 12.85
N ILE A 172 -5.14 -12.23 12.08
CA ILE A 172 -3.93 -11.40 12.11
C ILE A 172 -3.92 -10.59 10.82
N GLY A 173 -3.89 -9.27 10.95
CA GLY A 173 -3.76 -8.36 9.81
C GLY A 173 -2.31 -8.22 9.39
N ILE A 174 -2.03 -8.42 8.11
CA ILE A 174 -0.73 -8.20 7.47
C ILE A 174 -0.92 -7.09 6.45
N GLU A 175 -0.34 -5.93 6.72
CA GLU A 175 -0.40 -4.76 5.85
C GLU A 175 0.86 -4.71 4.98
N LEU A 176 0.69 -4.73 3.67
CA LEU A 176 1.76 -4.56 2.71
C LEU A 176 1.56 -3.28 1.89
N PRO A 177 2.60 -2.47 1.69
CA PRO A 177 2.49 -1.25 0.89
C PRO A 177 2.23 -1.59 -0.58
N ASN A 178 1.33 -0.85 -1.19
CA ASN A 178 1.05 -0.96 -2.61
C ASN A 178 2.27 -0.53 -3.45
N ALA A 179 2.50 -1.17 -4.59
CA ALA A 179 3.53 -0.76 -5.53
C ALA A 179 3.32 0.68 -6.02
N VAL A 180 2.06 1.04 -6.30
CA VAL A 180 1.64 2.40 -6.61
C VAL A 180 0.78 2.92 -5.47
N ARG A 181 1.28 3.94 -4.76
CA ARG A 181 0.58 4.55 -3.63
C ARG A 181 -0.20 5.76 -4.11
N GLU A 182 -1.44 5.88 -3.66
CA GLU A 182 -2.27 7.03 -3.94
C GLU A 182 -2.06 8.11 -2.88
N MET A 183 -2.07 9.36 -3.31
CA MET A 183 -2.07 10.49 -2.40
C MET A 183 -3.48 10.77 -1.90
N VAL A 184 -3.64 10.89 -0.59
CA VAL A 184 -4.90 11.30 0.05
C VAL A 184 -4.89 12.81 0.23
N PHE A 185 -5.80 13.51 -0.43
CA PHE A 185 -5.88 14.97 -0.39
C PHE A 185 -6.85 15.45 0.68
N LEU A 186 -6.40 16.38 1.52
CA LEU A 186 -7.23 17.01 2.54
C LEU A 186 -8.49 17.66 1.94
N ARG A 187 -8.34 18.30 0.79
CA ARG A 187 -9.45 18.94 0.07
C ARG A 187 -10.57 17.94 -0.26
N GLU A 188 -10.22 16.73 -0.64
CA GLU A 188 -11.20 15.69 -1.00
C GLU A 188 -12.15 15.39 0.16
N ILE A 189 -11.62 15.30 1.38
CA ILE A 189 -12.42 14.98 2.55
C ILE A 189 -13.18 16.20 3.07
N LEU A 190 -12.55 17.38 3.12
CA LEU A 190 -13.22 18.62 3.51
C LEU A 190 -14.36 19.01 2.56
N ALA A 191 -14.25 18.57 1.33
CA ALA A 191 -15.25 18.80 0.28
C ALA A 191 -16.32 17.71 0.20
N SER A 192 -16.22 16.69 1.08
CA SER A 192 -17.12 15.55 1.04
C SER A 192 -18.43 15.82 1.78
N LEU A 193 -19.45 15.09 1.36
CA LEU A 193 -20.75 15.08 2.02
C LEU A 193 -20.64 14.52 3.46
N ASP A 194 -19.68 13.62 3.72
CA ASP A 194 -19.45 13.05 5.04
C ASP A 194 -18.96 14.11 6.01
N TYR A 195 -18.10 15.03 5.57
CA TYR A 195 -17.66 16.16 6.37
C TYR A 195 -18.80 17.13 6.65
N GLU A 196 -19.63 17.47 5.65
CA GLU A 196 -20.78 18.37 5.82
C GLU A 196 -21.85 17.81 6.76
N ARG A 197 -22.05 16.49 6.74
CA ARG A 197 -23.01 15.80 7.63
C ARG A 197 -22.49 15.55 9.02
N SER A 198 -21.22 15.80 9.26
CA SER A 198 -20.62 15.61 10.56
C SER A 198 -21.30 16.50 11.60
N LYS A 199 -21.72 15.91 12.71
CA LYS A 199 -22.29 16.63 13.87
C LYS A 199 -21.21 17.04 14.88
N ALA A 200 -19.94 16.86 14.54
CA ALA A 200 -18.82 17.23 15.38
C ALA A 200 -18.79 18.75 15.61
N ARG A 201 -18.54 19.17 16.84
CA ARG A 201 -18.40 20.61 17.17
C ARG A 201 -17.11 21.20 16.60
N LEU A 202 -16.03 20.42 16.64
CA LEU A 202 -14.72 20.77 16.08
C LEU A 202 -14.24 19.62 15.19
N PRO A 203 -14.78 19.50 13.96
CA PRO A 203 -14.44 18.40 13.08
C PRO A 203 -12.98 18.50 12.63
N LEU A 204 -12.21 17.46 12.90
CA LEU A 204 -10.83 17.30 12.47
C LEU A 204 -10.74 16.19 11.43
N VAL A 205 -10.29 16.53 10.23
CA VAL A 205 -10.02 15.56 9.17
C VAL A 205 -8.66 14.92 9.39
N LEU A 206 -8.63 13.62 9.63
CA LEU A 206 -7.39 12.87 9.89
C LEU A 206 -6.84 12.19 8.62
N GLY A 207 -7.68 11.85 7.66
CA GLY A 207 -7.30 11.15 6.44
C GLY A 207 -8.31 10.08 6.04
N LYS A 208 -7.81 8.94 5.54
CA LYS A 208 -8.62 7.76 5.19
C LYS A 208 -8.17 6.55 5.99
N THR A 209 -9.09 5.63 6.26
CA THR A 209 -8.77 4.30 6.80
C THR A 209 -7.95 3.50 5.79
N ILE A 210 -7.46 2.33 6.21
CA ILE A 210 -6.80 1.38 5.30
C ILE A 210 -7.71 1.04 4.12
N GLY A 211 -9.01 0.85 4.35
CA GLY A 211 -10.00 0.57 3.29
C GLY A 211 -10.36 1.76 2.40
N GLY A 212 -9.90 2.98 2.73
CA GLY A 212 -10.16 4.19 1.93
C GLY A 212 -11.32 5.05 2.43
N GLU A 213 -11.97 4.72 3.53
CA GLU A 213 -13.06 5.50 4.13
C GLU A 213 -12.53 6.78 4.80
N PRO A 214 -13.21 7.92 4.68
CA PRO A 214 -12.79 9.16 5.33
C PRO A 214 -12.87 9.07 6.86
N VAL A 215 -11.84 9.57 7.55
CA VAL A 215 -11.77 9.63 9.00
C VAL A 215 -11.91 11.07 9.46
N ILE A 216 -13.04 11.35 10.11
CA ILE A 216 -13.38 12.66 10.68
C ILE A 216 -13.61 12.48 12.17
N ALA A 217 -12.82 13.15 12.99
CA ALA A 217 -12.89 13.08 14.44
C ALA A 217 -13.42 14.38 15.03
N ASP A 218 -14.01 14.33 16.23
CA ASP A 218 -14.42 15.52 16.97
C ASP A 218 -13.36 15.88 18.00
N LEU A 219 -12.59 16.93 17.74
CA LEU A 219 -11.56 17.42 18.66
C LEU A 219 -12.15 17.84 20.02
N ALA A 220 -13.40 18.30 20.06
CA ALA A 220 -14.07 18.67 21.30
C ALA A 220 -14.26 17.48 22.27
N ARG A 221 -14.19 16.25 21.76
CA ARG A 221 -14.30 15.02 22.58
C ARG A 221 -12.95 14.42 22.95
N MET A 222 -11.85 15.07 22.58
CA MET A 222 -10.50 14.61 22.89
C MET A 222 -9.91 15.45 24.02
N PRO A 223 -10.09 15.06 25.30
CA PRO A 223 -9.59 15.84 26.43
C PRO A 223 -8.05 15.90 26.47
N HIS A 224 -7.41 14.90 25.88
CA HIS A 224 -5.96 14.80 25.75
C HIS A 224 -5.62 14.40 24.33
N LEU A 225 -4.85 15.21 23.61
CA LEU A 225 -4.38 14.96 22.25
C LEU A 225 -2.90 15.28 22.17
N LEU A 226 -2.09 14.30 21.77
CA LEU A 226 -0.70 14.49 21.41
C LEU A 226 -0.57 14.37 19.88
N ILE A 227 -0.01 15.39 19.26
CA ILE A 227 0.31 15.39 17.84
C ILE A 227 1.83 15.36 17.72
N ALA A 228 2.37 14.33 17.07
CA ALA A 228 3.79 14.18 16.81
C ALA A 228 4.01 13.96 15.30
N GLY A 229 5.13 14.51 14.75
CA GLY A 229 5.49 14.38 13.35
C GLY A 229 6.88 14.95 13.06
#